data_a396ea47a81f12e22e320683c11e7e31
#
_entry.id   a396ea47a81f12e22e320683c11e7e31
#
_cell.length_a   1.000
_cell.length_b   1.000
_cell.length_c   1.000
_cell.angle_alpha   90.00
_cell.angle_beta   90.00
_cell.angle_gamma   90.00
#
_symmetry.space_group_name_H-M   'P 1'
#
loop_
_entity.id
_entity.type
_entity.pdbx_description
1 polymer ?
#
loop_
_entity_poly.entity_id
_entity_poly.type
_entity_poly.pdbx_seq_one_letter_code
_entity_poly.pdbx_strand_id
1 'polypeptide(L)'
;MNFKPYDYQEPMIEHLVSNDHAALFAGMGLGKTAVTLEALHRVGGKALVLAPLRVASMVWSDQVKRWGYDFKVANLRTKEGMKAWEDSSADIYTVNLEMVSRGILEKLMRKDMPVDTLIVDELSLLKNGGSKRTKTVIKHRTKFTRVWGLTGTPSPNSLIDLHAQLKVIDGGERLGKFITKFKERFFDSCYMGWTFTPKKGAAKEIQKLISDICLSARSEDHLDIPDCIVEDVNVKLPAAVMKKYKELEKHLVIQLQDNVVDAQSAAVLVNKLMQFTAGHVYSEEETLAVHTAKHKALAKVLSKERPVLVLTRYKSEMQALLEAFPQAEAFDEKRMDDWAAGKIPVWIA
;
A
#
# COMPACT_ATOMS: atom_id res chain seq x y z
N MET A 1 7.97 9.89 -27.66
CA MET A 1 7.35 8.82 -26.88
C MET A 1 8.06 7.51 -27.16
N ASN A 2 8.56 6.83 -26.12
CA ASN A 2 9.40 5.62 -26.24
C ASN A 2 8.71 4.37 -25.65
N PHE A 3 7.48 4.51 -25.13
CA PHE A 3 6.74 3.39 -24.58
C PHE A 3 6.23 2.48 -25.69
N LYS A 4 6.58 1.21 -25.60
CA LYS A 4 6.02 0.14 -26.42
C LYS A 4 5.41 -0.86 -25.44
N PRO A 5 4.08 -0.99 -25.40
CA PRO A 5 3.43 -1.93 -24.51
C PRO A 5 3.83 -3.38 -24.87
N TYR A 6 3.97 -4.20 -23.85
CA TYR A 6 4.02 -5.65 -24.03
C TYR A 6 2.63 -6.17 -24.42
N ASP A 7 2.58 -7.36 -25.03
CA ASP A 7 1.32 -7.96 -25.48
C ASP A 7 0.26 -8.06 -24.37
N TYR A 8 0.69 -8.34 -23.13
CA TYR A 8 -0.20 -8.40 -21.97
C TYR A 8 -0.65 -7.04 -21.45
N GLN A 9 0.04 -5.95 -21.81
CA GLN A 9 -0.31 -4.59 -21.39
C GLN A 9 -1.37 -3.96 -22.28
N GLU A 10 -1.41 -4.34 -23.56
CA GLU A 10 -2.38 -3.80 -24.51
C GLU A 10 -3.84 -4.00 -24.07
N PRO A 11 -4.26 -5.21 -23.63
CA PRO A 11 -5.60 -5.40 -23.06
C PRO A 11 -5.88 -4.54 -21.83
N MET A 12 -4.86 -4.23 -20.99
CA MET A 12 -5.03 -3.35 -19.84
C MET A 12 -5.26 -1.90 -20.27
N ILE A 13 -4.53 -1.44 -21.30
CA ILE A 13 -4.68 -0.11 -21.87
C ILE A 13 -6.06 0.05 -22.49
N GLU A 14 -6.46 -0.90 -23.34
CA GLU A 14 -7.78 -0.91 -23.99
C GLU A 14 -8.92 -0.96 -22.97
N HIS A 15 -8.75 -1.68 -21.85
CA HIS A 15 -9.73 -1.72 -20.79
C HIS A 15 -9.94 -0.33 -20.15
N LEU A 16 -8.87 0.43 -19.88
CA LEU A 16 -8.97 1.80 -19.36
C LEU A 16 -9.54 2.77 -20.40
N VAL A 17 -9.11 2.66 -21.66
CA VAL A 17 -9.57 3.53 -22.74
C VAL A 17 -11.07 3.35 -23.01
N SER A 18 -11.55 2.11 -22.99
CA SER A 18 -12.94 1.76 -23.30
C SER A 18 -13.91 1.98 -22.15
N ASN A 19 -13.42 2.20 -20.92
CA ASN A 19 -14.26 2.31 -19.73
C ASN A 19 -13.98 3.59 -18.96
N ASP A 20 -14.98 4.45 -18.85
CA ASP A 20 -14.87 5.64 -18.01
C ASP A 20 -14.68 5.31 -16.52
N HIS A 21 -15.28 4.21 -16.08
CA HIS A 21 -15.12 3.70 -14.70
C HIS A 21 -14.47 2.32 -14.75
N ALA A 22 -13.18 2.23 -14.40
CA ALA A 22 -12.41 1.00 -14.53
C ALA A 22 -11.48 0.74 -13.35
N ALA A 23 -11.19 -0.51 -13.08
CA ALA A 23 -10.16 -0.94 -12.15
C ALA A 23 -9.20 -1.95 -12.78
N LEU A 24 -7.89 -1.73 -12.59
CA LEU A 24 -6.85 -2.69 -12.92
C LEU A 24 -6.35 -3.38 -11.66
N PHE A 25 -6.63 -4.66 -11.53
CA PHE A 25 -6.12 -5.54 -10.51
C PHE A 25 -4.89 -6.28 -11.05
N ALA A 26 -3.80 -5.53 -11.23
CA ALA A 26 -2.59 -6.03 -11.86
C ALA A 26 -1.46 -6.18 -10.85
N GLY A 27 -0.78 -7.32 -10.85
CA GLY A 27 0.31 -7.64 -9.94
C GLY A 27 1.45 -6.61 -9.98
N MET A 28 2.41 -6.73 -9.05
CA MET A 28 3.60 -5.89 -9.06
C MET A 28 4.46 -6.18 -10.29
N GLY A 29 5.13 -5.17 -10.83
CA GLY A 29 6.00 -5.32 -11.99
C GLY A 29 5.28 -5.29 -13.35
N LEU A 30 3.95 -5.40 -13.41
CA LEU A 30 3.20 -5.38 -14.69
C LEU A 30 3.08 -4.00 -15.34
N GLY A 31 3.68 -2.96 -14.76
CA GLY A 31 3.76 -1.63 -15.38
C GLY A 31 2.47 -0.81 -15.30
N LYS A 32 1.66 -0.97 -14.24
CA LYS A 32 0.40 -0.22 -14.05
C LYS A 32 0.48 1.26 -14.38
N THR A 33 1.51 1.95 -13.88
CA THR A 33 1.67 3.40 -14.12
C THR A 33 1.91 3.69 -15.59
N ALA A 34 2.76 2.91 -16.27
CA ALA A 34 3.04 3.10 -17.72
C ALA A 34 1.79 2.80 -18.58
N VAL A 35 1.06 1.73 -18.27
CA VAL A 35 -0.24 1.39 -18.87
C VAL A 35 -1.25 2.53 -18.71
N THR A 36 -1.31 3.12 -17.51
CA THR A 36 -2.25 4.21 -17.24
C THR A 36 -1.85 5.51 -17.93
N LEU A 37 -0.55 5.81 -18.04
CA LEU A 37 -0.05 6.95 -18.82
C LEU A 37 -0.38 6.79 -20.30
N GLU A 38 -0.21 5.59 -20.87
CA GLU A 38 -0.59 5.30 -22.25
C GLU A 38 -2.09 5.44 -22.46
N ALA A 39 -2.91 4.88 -21.57
CA ALA A 39 -4.36 5.03 -21.64
C ALA A 39 -4.78 6.51 -21.56
N LEU A 40 -4.19 7.30 -20.65
CA LEU A 40 -4.45 8.73 -20.53
C LEU A 40 -4.03 9.49 -21.80
N HIS A 41 -2.92 9.10 -22.41
CA HIS A 41 -2.45 9.67 -23.68
C HIS A 41 -3.45 9.38 -24.82
N ARG A 42 -3.97 8.15 -24.92
CA ARG A 42 -4.93 7.75 -25.97
C ARG A 42 -6.29 8.44 -25.83
N VAL A 43 -6.81 8.57 -24.60
CA VAL A 43 -8.10 9.24 -24.41
C VAL A 43 -8.02 10.75 -24.51
N GLY A 44 -6.84 11.33 -24.34
CA GLY A 44 -6.62 12.77 -24.19
C GLY A 44 -7.34 13.32 -22.97
N GLY A 45 -6.74 14.17 -22.21
CA GLY A 45 -7.37 14.72 -21.02
C GLY A 45 -6.36 14.99 -19.90
N LYS A 46 -6.84 15.54 -18.81
CA LYS A 46 -6.03 15.87 -17.64
C LYS A 46 -6.46 15.07 -16.43
N ALA A 47 -5.51 14.66 -15.61
CA ALA A 47 -5.78 13.74 -14.51
C ALA A 47 -5.39 14.29 -13.14
N LEU A 48 -6.21 13.97 -12.12
CA LEU A 48 -5.85 14.03 -10.71
C LEU A 48 -5.50 12.63 -10.22
N VAL A 49 -4.27 12.45 -9.77
CA VAL A 49 -3.77 11.16 -9.25
C VAL A 49 -3.72 11.19 -7.72
N LEU A 50 -4.47 10.32 -7.09
CA LEU A 50 -4.39 10.03 -5.66
C LEU A 50 -3.49 8.81 -5.47
N ALA A 51 -2.35 8.96 -4.77
CA ALA A 51 -1.36 7.91 -4.64
C ALA A 51 -0.72 7.88 -3.23
N PRO A 52 0.03 6.83 -2.86
CA PRO A 52 0.94 6.88 -1.72
C PRO A 52 1.94 8.03 -1.85
N LEU A 53 2.44 8.53 -0.71
CA LEU A 53 3.28 9.72 -0.66
C LEU A 53 4.43 9.72 -1.68
N ARG A 54 5.21 8.65 -1.70
CA ARG A 54 6.36 8.51 -2.59
C ARG A 54 5.93 8.45 -4.07
N VAL A 55 4.88 7.69 -4.35
CA VAL A 55 4.35 7.53 -5.70
C VAL A 55 3.87 8.87 -6.24
N ALA A 56 3.11 9.63 -5.44
CA ALA A 56 2.64 10.96 -5.80
C ALA A 56 3.78 11.97 -5.98
N SER A 57 4.88 11.83 -5.24
CA SER A 57 5.96 12.82 -5.25
C SER A 57 6.98 12.60 -6.37
N MET A 58 7.21 11.37 -6.80
CA MET A 58 8.33 11.03 -7.69
C MET A 58 7.92 10.12 -8.85
N VAL A 59 7.22 9.01 -8.58
CA VAL A 59 7.07 7.93 -9.56
C VAL A 59 6.36 8.40 -10.84
N TRP A 60 5.28 9.15 -10.74
CA TRP A 60 4.54 9.63 -11.91
C TRP A 60 5.40 10.55 -12.80
N SER A 61 6.13 11.48 -12.19
CA SER A 61 7.05 12.38 -12.91
C SER A 61 8.17 11.61 -13.60
N ASP A 62 8.76 10.62 -12.89
CA ASP A 62 9.86 9.81 -13.44
C ASP A 62 9.38 8.88 -14.55
N GLN A 63 8.19 8.30 -14.43
CA GLN A 63 7.62 7.46 -15.49
C GLN A 63 7.29 8.27 -16.75
N VAL A 64 6.75 9.49 -16.62
CA VAL A 64 6.52 10.39 -17.74
C VAL A 64 7.83 10.68 -18.48
N LYS A 65 8.90 11.02 -17.76
CA LYS A 65 10.23 11.27 -18.35
C LYS A 65 10.81 10.01 -18.98
N ARG A 66 10.77 8.89 -18.26
CA ARG A 66 11.33 7.60 -18.70
C ARG A 66 10.74 7.15 -20.04
N TRP A 67 9.44 7.30 -20.21
CA TRP A 67 8.73 6.87 -21.41
C TRP A 67 8.58 7.96 -22.48
N GLY A 68 9.08 9.17 -22.19
CA GLY A 68 9.10 10.28 -23.14
C GLY A 68 7.71 10.81 -23.50
N TYR A 69 6.77 10.79 -22.54
CA TYR A 69 5.49 11.48 -22.70
C TYR A 69 5.66 12.99 -22.52
N ASP A 70 4.89 13.77 -23.27
CA ASP A 70 4.88 15.23 -23.17
C ASP A 70 3.81 15.71 -22.16
N PHE A 71 3.72 15.03 -21.01
CA PHE A 71 2.85 15.43 -19.91
C PHE A 71 3.61 16.31 -18.91
N LYS A 72 2.99 17.42 -18.53
CA LYS A 72 3.45 18.24 -17.41
C LYS A 72 2.85 17.71 -16.12
N VAL A 73 3.70 17.26 -15.20
CA VAL A 73 3.28 16.72 -13.89
C VAL A 73 3.49 17.75 -12.80
N ALA A 74 2.44 18.04 -12.02
CA ALA A 74 2.47 18.96 -10.89
C ALA A 74 2.12 18.26 -9.57
N ASN A 75 3.00 18.35 -8.57
CA ASN A 75 2.75 17.81 -7.24
C ASN A 75 2.04 18.84 -6.35
N LEU A 76 0.78 18.60 -6.02
CA LEU A 76 -0.07 19.52 -5.24
C LEU A 76 0.34 19.69 -3.77
N ARG A 77 1.42 19.05 -3.33
CA ARG A 77 2.04 19.31 -2.02
C ARG A 77 2.94 20.54 -2.03
N THR A 78 3.39 20.98 -3.20
CA THR A 78 4.25 22.13 -3.37
C THR A 78 3.45 23.39 -3.69
N LYS A 79 4.03 24.54 -3.43
CA LYS A 79 3.41 25.84 -3.78
C LYS A 79 3.29 25.98 -5.30
N GLU A 80 4.31 25.52 -6.02
CA GLU A 80 4.36 25.52 -7.49
C GLU A 80 3.27 24.62 -8.07
N GLY A 81 3.06 23.44 -7.50
CA GLY A 81 2.00 22.53 -7.91
C GLY A 81 0.60 23.09 -7.67
N MET A 82 0.38 23.77 -6.54
CA MET A 82 -0.90 24.45 -6.28
C MET A 82 -1.13 25.61 -7.25
N LYS A 83 -0.09 26.38 -7.57
CA LYS A 83 -0.17 27.41 -8.59
C LYS A 83 -0.48 26.82 -9.97
N ALA A 84 0.19 25.72 -10.33
CA ALA A 84 -0.10 25.01 -11.59
C ALA A 84 -1.55 24.53 -11.69
N TRP A 85 -2.17 24.14 -10.55
CA TRP A 85 -3.60 23.81 -10.49
C TRP A 85 -4.48 25.03 -10.77
N GLU A 86 -4.18 26.17 -10.15
CA GLU A 86 -4.92 27.43 -10.32
C GLU A 86 -4.81 27.94 -11.76
N ASP A 87 -3.63 27.85 -12.35
CA ASP A 87 -3.32 28.29 -13.72
C ASP A 87 -3.71 27.23 -14.79
N SER A 88 -4.17 26.05 -14.39
CA SER A 88 -4.48 24.90 -15.28
C SER A 88 -3.31 24.51 -16.21
N SER A 89 -2.07 24.70 -15.74
CA SER A 89 -0.84 24.65 -16.56
C SER A 89 -0.15 23.29 -16.58
N ALA A 90 -0.71 22.26 -15.90
CA ALA A 90 -0.24 20.89 -15.98
C ALA A 90 -1.32 19.94 -16.54
N ASP A 91 -0.89 18.72 -16.90
CA ASP A 91 -1.76 17.68 -17.45
C ASP A 91 -2.06 16.62 -16.39
N ILE A 92 -1.11 16.34 -15.52
CA ILE A 92 -1.24 15.38 -14.43
C ILE A 92 -0.93 16.08 -13.10
N TYR A 93 -1.90 16.05 -12.19
CA TYR A 93 -1.75 16.58 -10.85
C TYR A 93 -1.71 15.44 -9.85
N THR A 94 -0.65 15.37 -9.04
CA THR A 94 -0.47 14.29 -8.06
C THR A 94 -0.67 14.80 -6.65
N VAL A 95 -1.35 13.99 -5.81
CA VAL A 95 -1.53 14.28 -4.39
C VAL A 95 -1.55 12.98 -3.59
N ASN A 96 -0.97 13.00 -2.39
CA ASN A 96 -0.99 11.83 -1.54
C ASN A 96 -2.30 11.67 -0.76
N LEU A 97 -2.69 10.42 -0.53
CA LEU A 97 -3.98 10.06 0.09
C LEU A 97 -4.16 10.61 1.52
N GLU A 98 -3.09 10.89 2.26
CA GLU A 98 -3.18 11.50 3.59
C GLU A 98 -3.72 12.95 3.51
N MET A 99 -3.40 13.69 2.45
CA MET A 99 -3.92 15.04 2.25
C MET A 99 -5.42 15.04 1.95
N VAL A 100 -5.97 13.96 1.38
CA VAL A 100 -7.41 13.80 1.21
C VAL A 100 -8.13 13.85 2.56
N SER A 101 -7.59 13.17 3.58
CA SER A 101 -8.13 13.23 4.94
C SER A 101 -8.05 14.63 5.57
N ARG A 102 -7.12 15.47 5.09
CA ARG A 102 -6.92 16.85 5.56
C ARG A 102 -7.71 17.89 4.76
N GLY A 103 -8.58 17.46 3.84
CA GLY A 103 -9.51 18.33 3.13
C GLY A 103 -8.93 18.94 1.84
N ILE A 104 -7.92 18.32 1.22
CA ILE A 104 -7.38 18.84 -0.05
C ILE A 104 -8.41 18.77 -1.18
N LEU A 105 -9.21 17.70 -1.26
CA LEU A 105 -10.20 17.57 -2.33
C LEU A 105 -11.27 18.66 -2.25
N GLU A 106 -11.70 19.04 -1.06
CA GLU A 106 -12.64 20.13 -0.87
C GLU A 106 -12.13 21.47 -1.41
N LYS A 107 -10.81 21.70 -1.31
CA LYS A 107 -10.16 22.89 -1.88
C LYS A 107 -10.05 22.82 -3.40
N LEU A 108 -9.77 21.64 -3.94
CA LEU A 108 -9.57 21.42 -5.37
C LEU A 108 -10.90 21.35 -6.15
N MET A 109 -11.99 20.88 -5.52
CA MET A 109 -13.30 20.64 -6.17
C MET A 109 -14.08 21.94 -6.39
N ARG A 110 -13.51 22.88 -7.14
CA ARG A 110 -14.17 24.11 -7.60
C ARG A 110 -14.99 23.84 -8.87
N LYS A 111 -15.71 24.87 -9.35
CA LYS A 111 -16.57 24.77 -10.53
C LYS A 111 -15.79 24.45 -11.80
N ASP A 112 -14.62 25.08 -11.96
CA ASP A 112 -13.79 24.97 -13.16
C ASP A 112 -12.50 24.18 -12.84
N MET A 113 -12.66 22.87 -12.60
CA MET A 113 -11.51 21.99 -12.40
C MET A 113 -10.74 21.77 -13.70
N PRO A 114 -9.40 21.80 -13.66
CA PRO A 114 -8.59 21.58 -14.85
C PRO A 114 -8.53 20.11 -15.31
N VAL A 115 -9.21 19.18 -14.63
CA VAL A 115 -9.08 17.73 -14.81
C VAL A 115 -10.45 17.06 -14.98
N ASP A 116 -10.50 16.05 -15.81
CA ASP A 116 -11.67 15.22 -16.09
C ASP A 116 -11.53 13.77 -15.58
N THR A 117 -10.32 13.34 -15.29
CA THR A 117 -9.98 11.97 -14.92
C THR A 117 -9.44 11.91 -13.48
N LEU A 118 -10.04 11.06 -12.65
CA LEU A 118 -9.54 10.70 -11.33
C LEU A 118 -8.84 9.34 -11.41
N ILE A 119 -7.57 9.29 -11.04
CA ILE A 119 -6.80 8.05 -10.93
C ILE A 119 -6.49 7.78 -9.47
N VAL A 120 -6.83 6.60 -8.98
CA VAL A 120 -6.46 6.15 -7.63
C VAL A 120 -5.38 5.08 -7.75
N ASP A 121 -4.13 5.49 -7.56
CA ASP A 121 -2.99 4.59 -7.57
C ASP A 121 -2.81 3.98 -6.16
N GLU A 122 -2.98 2.70 -6.06
CA GLU A 122 -3.18 1.86 -4.88
C GLU A 122 -4.59 2.00 -4.26
N LEU A 123 -5.58 1.55 -5.03
CA LEU A 123 -7.00 1.57 -4.67
C LEU A 123 -7.29 0.84 -3.35
N SER A 124 -6.49 -0.17 -3.00
CA SER A 124 -6.59 -0.93 -1.75
C SER A 124 -6.48 -0.06 -0.48
N LEU A 125 -5.88 1.11 -0.56
CA LEU A 125 -5.83 2.09 0.53
C LEU A 125 -7.21 2.71 0.85
N LEU A 126 -8.18 2.56 -0.04
CA LEU A 126 -9.58 3.02 0.13
C LEU A 126 -10.54 1.88 0.51
N LYS A 127 -10.05 0.70 0.88
CA LYS A 127 -10.85 -0.48 1.27
C LYS A 127 -11.76 -0.26 2.48
N ASN A 128 -11.42 0.67 3.38
CA ASN A 128 -12.25 1.00 4.54
C ASN A 128 -13.25 2.12 4.18
N GLY A 129 -14.48 1.75 3.86
CA GLY A 129 -15.57 2.69 3.53
C GLY A 129 -15.97 3.62 4.68
N GLY A 130 -15.62 3.30 5.93
CA GLY A 130 -15.84 4.16 7.10
C GLY A 130 -14.81 5.29 7.24
N SER A 131 -13.64 5.18 6.60
CA SER A 131 -12.57 6.16 6.73
C SER A 131 -12.93 7.51 6.07
N LYS A 132 -12.45 8.60 6.67
CA LYS A 132 -12.68 9.96 6.16
C LYS A 132 -12.21 10.09 4.69
N ARG A 133 -11.02 9.61 4.36
CA ARG A 133 -10.47 9.68 3.00
C ARG A 133 -11.36 8.97 1.97
N THR A 134 -11.82 7.74 2.27
CA THR A 134 -12.69 6.98 1.35
C THR A 134 -14.02 7.68 1.14
N LYS A 135 -14.67 8.16 2.22
CA LYS A 135 -15.92 8.94 2.14
C LYS A 135 -15.72 10.20 1.30
N THR A 136 -14.62 10.92 1.48
CA THR A 136 -14.31 12.13 0.71
C THR A 136 -14.15 11.81 -0.78
N VAL A 137 -13.40 10.76 -1.13
CA VAL A 137 -13.22 10.36 -2.54
C VAL A 137 -14.57 9.96 -3.15
N ILE A 138 -15.37 9.12 -2.49
CA ILE A 138 -16.71 8.72 -2.96
C ILE A 138 -17.62 9.95 -3.16
N LYS A 139 -17.57 10.93 -2.27
CA LYS A 139 -18.38 12.16 -2.38
C LYS A 139 -18.02 12.96 -3.63
N HIS A 140 -16.74 13.04 -3.97
CA HIS A 140 -16.27 13.90 -5.06
C HIS A 140 -16.09 13.18 -6.40
N ARG A 141 -16.18 11.83 -6.44
CA ARG A 141 -15.98 11.06 -7.66
C ARG A 141 -16.86 11.49 -8.85
N THR A 142 -18.08 11.90 -8.56
CA THR A 142 -19.06 12.33 -9.58
C THR A 142 -18.71 13.62 -10.31
N LYS A 143 -17.65 14.30 -9.88
CA LYS A 143 -17.13 15.49 -10.56
C LYS A 143 -16.16 15.14 -11.69
N PHE A 144 -15.78 13.88 -11.81
CA PHE A 144 -14.88 13.38 -12.84
C PHE A 144 -15.67 12.56 -13.86
N THR A 145 -15.33 12.73 -15.12
CA THR A 145 -15.89 11.92 -16.20
C THR A 145 -15.36 10.49 -16.11
N ARG A 146 -14.06 10.34 -15.81
CA ARG A 146 -13.39 9.05 -15.67
C ARG A 146 -12.89 8.83 -14.26
N VAL A 147 -13.06 7.61 -13.77
CA VAL A 147 -12.51 7.18 -12.47
C VAL A 147 -11.81 5.84 -12.65
N TRP A 148 -10.49 5.85 -12.60
CA TRP A 148 -9.66 4.66 -12.73
C TRP A 148 -8.99 4.29 -11.42
N GLY A 149 -9.02 3.02 -11.07
CA GLY A 149 -8.39 2.49 -9.85
C GLY A 149 -7.34 1.42 -10.17
N LEU A 150 -6.18 1.52 -9.54
CA LEU A 150 -5.06 0.60 -9.75
C LEU A 150 -4.71 -0.05 -8.43
N THR A 151 -4.54 -1.38 -8.40
CA THR A 151 -3.98 -2.09 -7.25
C THR A 151 -3.42 -3.45 -7.64
N GLY A 152 -2.39 -3.90 -6.94
CA GLY A 152 -1.89 -5.27 -7.03
C GLY A 152 -2.60 -6.24 -6.08
N THR A 153 -3.27 -5.71 -5.06
CA THR A 153 -3.88 -6.48 -3.97
C THR A 153 -5.30 -6.01 -3.69
N PRO A 154 -6.30 -6.37 -4.54
CA PRO A 154 -7.66 -5.83 -4.42
C PRO A 154 -8.38 -6.29 -3.16
N SER A 155 -8.08 -7.47 -2.63
CA SER A 155 -8.72 -8.02 -1.42
C SER A 155 -7.68 -8.53 -0.41
N PRO A 156 -6.85 -7.63 0.18
CA PRO A 156 -5.72 -8.05 1.00
C PRO A 156 -6.12 -8.80 2.28
N ASN A 157 -7.31 -8.54 2.83
CA ASN A 157 -7.78 -9.22 4.04
C ASN A 157 -8.99 -10.12 3.75
N SER A 158 -9.92 -9.65 2.93
CA SER A 158 -11.12 -10.43 2.56
C SER A 158 -11.82 -9.79 1.36
N LEU A 159 -12.77 -10.54 0.74
CA LEU A 159 -13.61 -10.02 -0.35
C LEU A 159 -14.48 -8.81 0.07
N ILE A 160 -14.64 -8.55 1.38
CA ILE A 160 -15.34 -7.37 1.89
C ILE A 160 -14.61 -6.09 1.48
N ASP A 161 -13.29 -6.15 1.37
CA ASP A 161 -12.44 -5.02 0.99
C ASP A 161 -12.80 -4.45 -0.40
N LEU A 162 -13.36 -5.27 -1.29
CA LEU A 162 -13.79 -4.85 -2.63
C LEU A 162 -14.94 -3.85 -2.63
N HIS A 163 -15.86 -3.95 -1.66
CA HIS A 163 -17.06 -3.11 -1.66
C HIS A 163 -16.75 -1.60 -1.68
N ALA A 164 -15.89 -1.13 -0.78
CA ALA A 164 -15.55 0.29 -0.71
C ALA A 164 -14.70 0.74 -1.91
N GLN A 165 -13.80 -0.10 -2.38
CA GLN A 165 -12.96 0.15 -3.55
C GLN A 165 -13.82 0.32 -4.81
N LEU A 166 -14.72 -0.63 -5.07
CA LEU A 166 -15.62 -0.56 -6.23
C LEU A 166 -16.59 0.62 -6.12
N LYS A 167 -17.06 0.94 -4.90
CA LYS A 167 -17.88 2.12 -4.70
C LYS A 167 -17.16 3.43 -5.03
N VAL A 168 -15.85 3.49 -4.90
CA VAL A 168 -15.05 4.62 -5.41
C VAL A 168 -15.11 4.67 -6.94
N ILE A 169 -15.04 3.53 -7.62
CA ILE A 169 -15.02 3.45 -9.09
C ILE A 169 -16.41 3.74 -9.67
N ASP A 170 -17.44 3.03 -9.25
CA ASP A 170 -18.78 3.04 -9.90
C ASP A 170 -19.90 3.66 -9.06
N GLY A 171 -19.60 4.12 -7.83
CA GLY A 171 -20.62 4.68 -6.93
C GLY A 171 -21.51 3.63 -6.26
N GLY A 172 -21.17 2.35 -6.40
CA GLY A 172 -21.90 1.22 -5.84
C GLY A 172 -22.98 0.66 -6.77
N GLU A 173 -22.80 0.76 -8.08
CA GLU A 173 -23.70 0.16 -9.05
C GLU A 173 -23.64 -1.37 -8.99
N ARG A 174 -22.44 -1.97 -8.95
CA ARG A 174 -22.27 -3.42 -9.04
C ARG A 174 -22.40 -4.13 -7.72
N LEU A 175 -21.76 -3.61 -6.68
CA LEU A 175 -21.74 -4.27 -5.35
C LEU A 175 -22.74 -3.65 -4.35
N GLY A 176 -23.50 -2.65 -4.79
CA GLY A 176 -24.50 -1.98 -3.96
C GLY A 176 -23.94 -0.80 -3.16
N LYS A 177 -24.83 0.12 -2.77
CA LYS A 177 -24.45 1.34 -2.04
C LYS A 177 -24.13 1.10 -0.56
N PHE A 178 -24.66 0.02 0.03
CA PHE A 178 -24.62 -0.25 1.48
C PHE A 178 -23.84 -1.52 1.77
N ILE A 179 -22.80 -1.39 2.57
CA ILE A 179 -21.94 -2.51 3.00
C ILE A 179 -22.73 -3.59 3.76
N THR A 180 -23.76 -3.22 4.50
CA THR A 180 -24.61 -4.16 5.23
C THR A 180 -25.31 -5.12 4.27
N LYS A 181 -25.97 -4.61 3.22
CA LYS A 181 -26.63 -5.43 2.20
C LYS A 181 -25.64 -6.30 1.42
N PHE A 182 -24.45 -5.77 1.14
CA PHE A 182 -23.38 -6.55 0.52
C PHE A 182 -22.95 -7.73 1.40
N LYS A 183 -22.77 -7.49 2.71
CA LYS A 183 -22.44 -8.55 3.67
C LYS A 183 -23.57 -9.57 3.80
N GLU A 184 -24.81 -9.15 3.95
CA GLU A 184 -25.99 -10.04 4.01
C GLU A 184 -26.10 -10.95 2.79
N ARG A 185 -25.83 -10.42 1.60
CA ARG A 185 -25.91 -11.17 0.34
C ARG A 185 -24.80 -12.22 0.20
N PHE A 186 -23.55 -11.85 0.52
CA PHE A 186 -22.38 -12.64 0.13
C PHE A 186 -21.66 -13.31 1.29
N PHE A 187 -22.02 -13.03 2.54
CA PHE A 187 -21.30 -13.55 3.69
C PHE A 187 -22.25 -14.10 4.75
N ASP A 188 -21.75 -15.10 5.47
CA ASP A 188 -22.30 -15.56 6.73
C ASP A 188 -21.58 -14.89 7.89
N SER A 189 -22.31 -14.39 8.89
CA SER A 189 -21.74 -13.83 10.11
C SER A 189 -21.63 -14.91 11.18
N CYS A 190 -20.57 -14.88 11.99
CA CYS A 190 -20.55 -15.68 13.21
C CYS A 190 -21.61 -15.18 14.21
N TYR A 191 -21.94 -16.01 15.21
CA TYR A 191 -22.96 -15.71 16.23
C TYR A 191 -22.75 -14.34 16.91
N MET A 192 -21.49 -13.93 17.08
CA MET A 192 -21.11 -12.64 17.68
C MET A 192 -21.10 -11.47 16.69
N GLY A 193 -21.27 -11.70 15.40
CA GLY A 193 -21.25 -10.66 14.37
C GLY A 193 -19.89 -10.04 14.04
N TRP A 194 -18.79 -10.58 14.59
CA TRP A 194 -17.45 -10.01 14.45
C TRP A 194 -16.69 -10.52 13.22
N THR A 195 -16.95 -11.76 12.81
CA THR A 195 -16.30 -12.39 11.66
C THR A 195 -17.31 -12.70 10.57
N PHE A 196 -16.87 -12.54 9.32
CA PHE A 196 -17.68 -12.78 8.13
C PHE A 196 -16.96 -13.78 7.23
N THR A 197 -17.64 -14.88 6.89
CA THR A 197 -17.13 -15.91 6.00
C THR A 197 -17.88 -15.84 4.66
N PRO A 198 -17.20 -15.85 3.51
CA PRO A 198 -17.88 -15.85 2.23
C PRO A 198 -18.80 -17.07 2.08
N LYS A 199 -20.03 -16.86 1.65
CA LYS A 199 -20.98 -17.91 1.29
C LYS A 199 -20.45 -18.74 0.12
N LYS A 200 -20.89 -19.97 0.00
CA LYS A 200 -20.52 -20.86 -1.12
C LYS A 200 -20.87 -20.18 -2.46
N GLY A 201 -19.87 -20.00 -3.31
CA GLY A 201 -20.03 -19.38 -4.62
C GLY A 201 -19.96 -17.84 -4.64
N ALA A 202 -19.95 -17.16 -3.47
CA ALA A 202 -19.91 -15.68 -3.38
C ALA A 202 -18.76 -15.07 -4.17
N ALA A 203 -17.56 -15.66 -4.11
CA ALA A 203 -16.39 -15.15 -4.84
C ALA A 203 -16.63 -15.11 -6.36
N LYS A 204 -17.20 -16.19 -6.93
CA LYS A 204 -17.51 -16.27 -8.37
C LYS A 204 -18.61 -15.28 -8.77
N GLU A 205 -19.63 -15.10 -7.91
CA GLU A 205 -20.72 -14.17 -8.17
C GLU A 205 -20.21 -12.72 -8.11
N ILE A 206 -19.41 -12.35 -7.10
CA ILE A 206 -18.77 -11.04 -7.00
C ILE A 206 -17.91 -10.78 -8.24
N GLN A 207 -17.05 -11.74 -8.61
CA GLN A 207 -16.19 -11.61 -9.78
C GLN A 207 -17.00 -11.38 -11.06
N LYS A 208 -18.11 -12.11 -11.25
CA LYS A 208 -19.02 -11.91 -12.40
C LYS A 208 -19.62 -10.52 -12.42
N LEU A 209 -20.04 -9.99 -11.26
CA LEU A 209 -20.65 -8.66 -11.15
C LEU A 209 -19.71 -7.51 -11.50
N ILE A 210 -18.41 -7.68 -11.30
CA ILE A 210 -17.41 -6.62 -11.50
C ILE A 210 -16.58 -6.81 -12.78
N SER A 211 -16.78 -7.93 -13.52
CA SER A 211 -15.93 -8.32 -14.64
C SER A 211 -15.93 -7.35 -15.82
N ASP A 212 -16.97 -6.55 -15.95
CA ASP A 212 -17.08 -5.53 -17.00
C ASP A 212 -16.22 -4.29 -16.74
N ILE A 213 -15.96 -3.95 -15.48
CA ILE A 213 -15.16 -2.79 -15.09
C ILE A 213 -13.82 -3.14 -14.42
N CYS A 214 -13.58 -4.40 -14.13
CA CYS A 214 -12.35 -4.85 -13.47
C CYS A 214 -11.59 -5.84 -14.35
N LEU A 215 -10.37 -5.48 -14.72
CA LEU A 215 -9.43 -6.38 -15.37
C LEU A 215 -8.40 -6.87 -14.38
N SER A 216 -8.19 -8.19 -14.30
CA SER A 216 -7.17 -8.80 -13.45
C SER A 216 -6.03 -9.39 -14.27
N ALA A 217 -4.79 -9.15 -13.86
CA ALA A 217 -3.59 -9.76 -14.43
C ALA A 217 -2.63 -10.14 -13.31
N ARG A 218 -2.10 -11.36 -13.35
CA ARG A 218 -1.14 -11.87 -12.37
C ARG A 218 0.27 -11.71 -12.89
N SER A 219 1.22 -11.38 -12.00
CA SER A 219 2.63 -11.26 -12.39
C SER A 219 3.20 -12.60 -12.87
N GLU A 220 2.77 -13.71 -12.25
CA GLU A 220 3.24 -15.05 -12.56
C GLU A 220 2.84 -15.51 -13.99
N ASP A 221 1.75 -14.97 -14.54
CA ASP A 221 1.28 -15.31 -15.89
C ASP A 221 2.08 -14.59 -17.00
N HIS A 222 2.83 -13.54 -16.67
CA HIS A 222 3.42 -12.63 -17.65
C HIS A 222 4.89 -12.33 -17.42
N LEU A 223 5.42 -12.58 -16.24
CA LEU A 223 6.80 -12.30 -15.88
C LEU A 223 7.50 -13.61 -15.49
N ASP A 224 8.67 -13.85 -16.06
CA ASP A 224 9.54 -14.95 -15.68
C ASP A 224 10.29 -14.58 -14.36
N ILE A 225 9.55 -14.59 -13.26
CA ILE A 225 10.06 -14.30 -11.93
C ILE A 225 10.24 -15.64 -11.20
N PRO A 226 11.42 -15.93 -10.65
CA PRO A 226 11.61 -17.11 -9.83
C PRO A 226 10.66 -17.14 -8.65
N ASP A 227 10.25 -18.34 -8.25
CA ASP A 227 9.40 -18.52 -7.07
C ASP A 227 10.02 -17.89 -5.83
N CYS A 228 9.19 -17.21 -5.04
CA CYS A 228 9.61 -16.66 -3.76
C CYS A 228 9.82 -17.81 -2.75
N ILE A 229 11.08 -18.03 -2.38
CA ILE A 229 11.42 -19.01 -1.34
C ILE A 229 11.28 -18.34 0.02
N VAL A 230 10.29 -18.78 0.81
CA VAL A 230 10.11 -18.34 2.19
C VAL A 230 10.79 -19.31 3.13
N GLU A 231 11.72 -18.82 3.94
CA GLU A 231 12.49 -19.61 4.90
C GLU A 231 12.33 -19.03 6.31
N ASP A 232 11.78 -19.82 7.22
CA ASP A 232 11.62 -19.43 8.64
C ASP A 232 12.88 -19.75 9.43
N VAL A 233 13.55 -18.71 9.92
CA VAL A 233 14.72 -18.86 10.79
C VAL A 233 14.32 -18.72 12.26
N ASN A 234 14.18 -19.86 12.94
CA ASN A 234 13.81 -19.88 14.36
C ASN A 234 15.00 -19.56 15.26
N VAL A 235 14.89 -18.49 16.05
CA VAL A 235 15.91 -18.04 16.98
C VAL A 235 15.47 -18.35 18.41
N LYS A 236 16.19 -19.25 19.09
CA LYS A 236 15.95 -19.54 20.51
C LYS A 236 16.63 -18.49 21.39
N LEU A 237 15.86 -17.89 22.29
CA LEU A 237 16.40 -16.97 23.28
C LEU A 237 17.23 -17.74 24.33
N PRO A 238 18.34 -17.17 24.84
CA PRO A 238 19.09 -17.73 25.95
C PRO A 238 18.17 -17.94 27.18
N ALA A 239 18.43 -18.98 27.97
CA ALA A 239 17.56 -19.34 29.09
C ALA A 239 17.30 -18.18 30.08
N ALA A 240 18.35 -17.40 30.40
CA ALA A 240 18.23 -16.23 31.27
C ALA A 240 17.32 -15.12 30.66
N VAL A 241 17.41 -14.91 29.35
CA VAL A 241 16.56 -13.97 28.61
C VAL A 241 15.12 -14.46 28.55
N MET A 242 14.93 -15.75 28.28
CA MET A 242 13.60 -16.38 28.25
C MET A 242 12.92 -16.31 29.63
N LYS A 243 13.67 -16.42 30.73
CA LYS A 243 13.12 -16.24 32.10
C LYS A 243 12.57 -14.81 32.25
N LYS A 244 13.34 -13.80 31.87
CA LYS A 244 12.88 -12.39 31.92
C LYS A 244 11.67 -12.14 31.01
N TYR A 245 11.63 -12.77 29.83
CA TYR A 245 10.49 -12.68 28.91
C TYR A 245 9.22 -13.21 29.59
N LYS A 246 9.29 -14.41 30.22
CA LYS A 246 8.15 -15.02 30.93
C LYS A 246 7.70 -14.21 32.14
N GLU A 247 8.63 -13.60 32.86
CA GLU A 247 8.32 -12.70 33.99
C GLU A 247 7.56 -11.46 33.46
N LEU A 248 8.06 -10.84 32.40
CA LEU A 248 7.38 -9.72 31.75
C LEU A 248 5.98 -10.11 31.27
N GLU A 249 5.84 -11.21 30.55
CA GLU A 249 4.56 -11.74 30.07
C GLU A 249 3.58 -11.97 31.24
N LYS A 250 4.02 -12.58 32.35
CA LYS A 250 3.21 -12.81 33.53
C LYS A 250 2.74 -11.49 34.18
N HIS A 251 3.63 -10.53 34.36
CA HIS A 251 3.26 -9.21 34.89
C HIS A 251 2.23 -8.50 33.98
N LEU A 252 2.39 -8.61 32.67
CA LEU A 252 1.46 -8.04 31.70
C LEU A 252 0.08 -8.70 31.78
N VAL A 253 0.02 -10.02 31.94
CA VAL A 253 -1.25 -10.77 32.13
C VAL A 253 -1.93 -10.39 33.45
N ILE A 254 -1.18 -10.21 34.55
CA ILE A 254 -1.74 -9.78 35.84
C ILE A 254 -2.33 -8.37 35.73
N GLN A 255 -1.62 -7.43 35.11
CA GLN A 255 -2.15 -6.08 34.90
C GLN A 255 -3.43 -6.08 34.02
N LEU A 256 -3.56 -7.05 33.13
CA LEU A 256 -4.77 -7.24 32.33
C LEU A 256 -5.94 -7.81 33.14
N GLN A 257 -5.70 -8.61 34.19
CA GLN A 257 -6.75 -9.18 35.03
C GLN A 257 -7.28 -8.21 36.09
N ASP A 258 -6.42 -7.31 36.60
CA ASP A 258 -6.77 -6.37 37.67
C ASP A 258 -7.44 -5.08 37.15
N ASN A 259 -7.33 -4.77 35.86
CA ASN A 259 -7.97 -3.61 35.24
C ASN A 259 -8.98 -4.07 34.19
N VAL A 260 -10.11 -3.34 34.06
CA VAL A 260 -11.00 -3.49 32.90
C VAL A 260 -10.18 -3.19 31.64
N VAL A 261 -9.77 -4.25 30.95
CA VAL A 261 -8.85 -4.19 29.82
C VAL A 261 -9.55 -3.49 28.65
N ASP A 262 -9.13 -2.29 28.37
CA ASP A 262 -9.41 -1.74 27.05
C ASP A 262 -8.43 -2.33 26.00
N ALA A 263 -8.84 -2.31 24.74
CA ALA A 263 -8.03 -2.84 23.65
C ALA A 263 -6.68 -2.08 23.48
N GLN A 264 -6.56 -0.87 24.03
CA GLN A 264 -5.35 -0.06 23.95
C GLN A 264 -4.27 -0.60 24.90
N SER A 265 -4.65 -0.97 26.13
CA SER A 265 -3.74 -1.56 27.12
C SER A 265 -3.15 -2.88 26.62
N ALA A 266 -3.98 -3.78 26.05
CA ALA A 266 -3.53 -5.04 25.46
C ALA A 266 -2.53 -4.80 24.28
N ALA A 267 -2.80 -3.84 23.42
CA ALA A 267 -1.91 -3.52 22.30
C ALA A 267 -0.54 -2.99 22.76
N VAL A 268 -0.50 -2.16 23.80
CA VAL A 268 0.75 -1.66 24.40
C VAL A 268 1.58 -2.82 24.95
N LEU A 269 0.94 -3.78 25.63
CA LEU A 269 1.61 -4.93 26.23
C LEU A 269 2.21 -5.86 25.17
N VAL A 270 1.43 -6.21 24.15
CA VAL A 270 1.94 -7.00 23.00
C VAL A 270 3.12 -6.30 22.35
N ASN A 271 3.05 -4.97 22.17
CA ASN A 271 4.15 -4.20 21.58
C ASN A 271 5.42 -4.27 22.44
N LYS A 272 5.33 -4.22 23.79
CA LYS A 272 6.48 -4.38 24.69
C LYS A 272 7.13 -5.77 24.56
N LEU A 273 6.34 -6.83 24.50
CA LEU A 273 6.84 -8.21 24.28
C LEU A 273 7.52 -8.32 22.89
N MET A 274 6.98 -7.68 21.86
CA MET A 274 7.61 -7.64 20.55
C MET A 274 8.93 -6.87 20.55
N GLN A 275 9.01 -5.74 21.26
CA GLN A 275 10.26 -4.99 21.47
C GLN A 275 11.30 -5.87 22.17
N PHE A 276 10.89 -6.58 23.23
CA PHE A 276 11.75 -7.51 23.96
C PHE A 276 12.35 -8.58 23.03
N THR A 277 11.53 -9.20 22.19
CA THR A 277 11.99 -10.21 21.22
C THR A 277 12.83 -9.62 20.09
N ALA A 278 12.71 -8.31 19.82
CA ALA A 278 13.60 -7.59 18.90
C ALA A 278 14.99 -7.28 19.51
N GLY A 279 15.14 -7.44 20.83
CA GLY A 279 16.39 -7.24 21.56
C GLY A 279 16.49 -5.92 22.32
N HIS A 280 15.48 -5.06 22.23
CA HIS A 280 15.44 -3.75 22.88
C HIS A 280 14.06 -3.45 23.42
N VAL A 281 13.97 -2.69 24.51
CA VAL A 281 12.70 -2.22 25.09
C VAL A 281 12.81 -0.70 25.31
N TYR A 282 11.85 0.06 24.79
CA TYR A 282 11.74 1.48 25.09
C TYR A 282 11.19 1.69 26.50
N SER A 283 11.88 2.49 27.31
CA SER A 283 11.35 3.06 28.56
C SER A 283 10.97 4.53 28.32
N GLU A 284 10.49 5.22 29.36
CA GLU A 284 10.15 6.64 29.28
C GLU A 284 11.40 7.53 29.11
N GLU A 285 12.54 7.08 29.61
CA GLU A 285 13.79 7.85 29.61
C GLU A 285 14.81 7.37 28.58
N GLU A 286 14.85 6.06 28.28
CA GLU A 286 15.90 5.48 27.45
C GLU A 286 15.46 4.19 26.71
N THR A 287 16.31 3.74 25.80
CA THR A 287 16.18 2.44 25.13
C THR A 287 17.09 1.42 25.80
N LEU A 288 16.52 0.40 26.41
CA LEU A 288 17.26 -0.67 27.09
C LEU A 288 17.59 -1.80 26.13
N ALA A 289 18.87 -2.12 25.94
CA ALA A 289 19.30 -3.31 25.23
C ALA A 289 19.08 -4.55 26.11
N VAL A 290 18.44 -5.59 25.56
CA VAL A 290 18.07 -6.83 26.29
C VAL A 290 18.88 -8.02 25.83
N HIS A 291 19.03 -8.23 24.53
CA HIS A 291 19.79 -9.32 23.95
C HIS A 291 20.12 -9.10 22.46
N THR A 292 21.08 -9.88 21.97
CA THR A 292 21.51 -9.88 20.56
C THR A 292 21.29 -11.24 19.87
N ALA A 293 20.31 -12.02 20.34
CA ALA A 293 20.10 -13.39 19.88
C ALA A 293 19.87 -13.48 18.35
N LYS A 294 19.16 -12.51 17.77
CA LYS A 294 18.90 -12.45 16.32
C LYS A 294 20.15 -12.11 15.50
N HIS A 295 21.13 -11.39 16.06
CA HIS A 295 22.33 -10.98 15.32
C HIS A 295 23.11 -12.18 14.79
N LYS A 296 23.24 -13.26 15.59
CA LYS A 296 23.94 -14.50 15.17
C LYS A 296 23.22 -15.21 14.02
N ALA A 297 21.89 -15.20 14.02
CA ALA A 297 21.11 -15.78 12.94
C ALA A 297 21.21 -14.92 11.66
N LEU A 298 21.14 -13.60 11.81
CA LEU A 298 21.29 -12.67 10.69
C LEU A 298 22.70 -12.77 10.08
N ALA A 299 23.75 -12.87 10.88
CA ALA A 299 25.12 -13.05 10.39
C ALA A 299 25.26 -14.25 9.43
N LYS A 300 24.55 -15.35 9.70
CA LYS A 300 24.52 -16.52 8.80
C LYS A 300 23.81 -16.23 7.48
N VAL A 301 22.79 -15.37 7.48
CA VAL A 301 22.10 -14.95 6.26
C VAL A 301 23.00 -14.02 5.46
N LEU A 302 23.68 -13.09 6.13
CA LEU A 302 24.56 -12.10 5.51
C LEU A 302 25.88 -12.72 4.97
N SER A 303 26.27 -13.91 5.42
CA SER A 303 27.44 -14.62 4.89
C SER A 303 27.26 -15.18 3.48
N LYS A 304 26.01 -15.18 2.96
CA LYS A 304 25.73 -15.56 1.57
C LYS A 304 26.06 -14.35 0.68
N GLU A 305 26.88 -14.56 -0.35
CA GLU A 305 27.34 -13.52 -1.28
C GLU A 305 26.19 -13.02 -2.19
N ARG A 306 25.24 -12.31 -1.61
CA ARG A 306 24.12 -11.68 -2.33
C ARG A 306 23.67 -10.41 -1.59
N PRO A 307 23.13 -9.39 -2.27
CA PRO A 307 22.55 -8.24 -1.63
C PRO A 307 21.39 -8.64 -0.71
N VAL A 308 21.36 -8.12 0.52
CA VAL A 308 20.33 -8.43 1.51
C VAL A 308 19.66 -7.15 1.99
N LEU A 309 18.34 -7.04 1.80
CA LEU A 309 17.51 -6.00 2.42
C LEU A 309 16.96 -6.54 3.74
N VAL A 310 17.32 -5.89 4.84
CA VAL A 310 16.84 -6.22 6.20
C VAL A 310 15.76 -5.23 6.58
N LEU A 311 14.53 -5.73 6.84
CA LEU A 311 13.43 -4.91 7.33
C LEU A 311 13.32 -5.04 8.84
N THR A 312 13.36 -3.91 9.55
CA THR A 312 13.22 -3.85 10.99
C THR A 312 11.88 -3.22 11.38
N ARG A 313 11.40 -3.56 12.57
CA ARG A 313 10.16 -2.97 13.09
C ARG A 313 10.42 -1.72 13.95
N TYR A 314 11.59 -1.66 14.57
CA TYR A 314 11.94 -0.63 15.54
C TYR A 314 13.23 0.09 15.17
N LYS A 315 13.26 1.41 15.37
CA LYS A 315 14.47 2.22 15.13
C LYS A 315 15.68 1.75 15.94
N SER A 316 15.46 1.32 17.18
CA SER A 316 16.51 0.77 18.03
C SER A 316 17.09 -0.54 17.50
N GLU A 317 16.25 -1.40 16.90
CA GLU A 317 16.70 -2.62 16.23
C GLU A 317 17.56 -2.28 15.02
N MET A 318 17.12 -1.33 14.19
CA MET A 318 17.91 -0.85 13.04
C MET A 318 19.27 -0.32 13.47
N GLN A 319 19.31 0.54 14.49
CA GLN A 319 20.56 1.12 14.98
C GLN A 319 21.52 0.06 15.51
N ALA A 320 21.03 -0.87 16.32
CA ALA A 320 21.85 -1.97 16.86
C ALA A 320 22.38 -2.90 15.76
N LEU A 321 21.64 -3.09 14.68
CA LEU A 321 22.11 -3.87 13.53
C LEU A 321 23.18 -3.12 12.73
N LEU A 322 23.04 -1.80 12.53
CA LEU A 322 24.06 -0.98 11.88
C LEU A 322 25.37 -0.97 12.68
N GLU A 323 25.30 -0.93 14.00
CA GLU A 323 26.48 -1.04 14.87
C GLU A 323 27.12 -2.44 14.84
N ALA A 324 26.31 -3.49 14.78
CA ALA A 324 26.78 -4.87 14.78
C ALA A 324 27.34 -5.35 13.43
N PHE A 325 26.93 -4.73 12.32
CA PHE A 325 27.28 -5.10 10.96
C PHE A 325 27.84 -3.91 10.17
N PRO A 326 29.17 -3.63 10.25
CA PRO A 326 29.78 -2.46 9.62
C PRO A 326 29.64 -2.40 8.09
N GLN A 327 29.37 -3.53 7.43
CA GLN A 327 29.08 -3.60 5.99
C GLN A 327 27.65 -3.19 5.63
N ALA A 328 26.78 -3.00 6.63
CA ALA A 328 25.41 -2.60 6.41
C ALA A 328 25.26 -1.08 6.37
N GLU A 329 24.36 -0.61 5.54
CA GLU A 329 24.01 0.81 5.42
C GLU A 329 22.54 1.03 5.75
N ALA A 330 22.21 2.20 6.29
CA ALA A 330 20.82 2.61 6.48
C ALA A 330 20.16 2.86 5.13
N PHE A 331 18.89 2.50 5.00
CA PHE A 331 18.12 2.70 3.77
C PHE A 331 18.05 4.18 3.41
N ASP A 332 18.45 4.51 2.19
CA ASP A 332 18.31 5.83 1.57
C ASP A 332 17.67 5.70 0.19
N GLU A 333 16.47 6.25 0.04
CA GLU A 333 15.73 6.23 -1.24
C GLU A 333 16.50 6.79 -2.42
N LYS A 334 17.43 7.71 -2.20
CA LYS A 334 18.22 8.35 -3.27
C LYS A 334 19.25 7.40 -3.88
N ARG A 335 19.53 6.28 -3.20
CA ARG A 335 20.53 5.30 -3.61
C ARG A 335 19.95 3.99 -4.17
N MET A 336 18.68 4.04 -4.63
CA MET A 336 18.03 2.87 -5.24
C MET A 336 18.77 2.34 -6.47
N ASP A 337 19.39 3.22 -7.26
CA ASP A 337 20.20 2.81 -8.42
C ASP A 337 21.47 2.09 -8.01
N ASP A 338 22.12 2.50 -6.90
CA ASP A 338 23.28 1.80 -6.34
C ASP A 338 22.90 0.40 -5.82
N TRP A 339 21.73 0.29 -5.21
CA TRP A 339 21.18 -1.01 -4.78
C TRP A 339 20.91 -1.91 -5.99
N ALA A 340 20.24 -1.40 -7.01
CA ALA A 340 19.95 -2.16 -8.23
C ALA A 340 21.24 -2.59 -8.97
N ALA A 341 22.30 -1.79 -8.86
CA ALA A 341 23.61 -2.10 -9.41
C ALA A 341 24.44 -3.06 -8.53
N GLY A 342 23.91 -3.53 -7.38
CA GLY A 342 24.60 -4.45 -6.46
C GLY A 342 25.74 -3.82 -5.65
N LYS A 343 25.84 -2.48 -5.59
CA LYS A 343 26.92 -1.78 -4.88
C LYS A 343 26.75 -1.77 -3.35
N ILE A 344 25.52 -2.00 -2.87
CA ILE A 344 25.19 -2.00 -1.45
C ILE A 344 24.96 -3.47 -1.03
N PRO A 345 25.85 -4.08 -0.24
CA PRO A 345 25.73 -5.50 0.10
C PRO A 345 24.60 -5.77 1.11
N VAL A 346 24.40 -4.87 2.06
CA VAL A 346 23.37 -5.00 3.11
C VAL A 346 22.69 -3.65 3.34
N TRP A 347 21.38 -3.63 3.17
CA TRP A 347 20.56 -2.44 3.41
C TRP A 347 19.59 -2.69 4.55
N ILE A 348 19.51 -1.79 5.53
CA ILE A 348 18.63 -1.92 6.70
C ILE A 348 17.60 -0.79 6.70
N ALA A 349 16.30 -1.13 6.74
CA ALA A 349 15.16 -0.22 6.71
C ALA A 349 14.23 -0.42 7.92
#